data_a10c8240c97b9612de4ef9cadf7c3c97
#
_entry.id   a10c8240c97b9612de4ef9cadf7c3c97
#
_cell.length_a   1.000
_cell.length_b   1.000
_cell.length_c   1.000
_cell.angle_alpha   90.00
_cell.angle_beta   90.00
_cell.angle_gamma   90.00
#
_symmetry.space_group_name_H-M   'P 1'
#
loop_
_entity.id
_entity.type
_entity.pdbx_description
1 polymer ?
#
loop_
_entity_poly.entity_id
_entity_poly.type
_entity_poly.pdbx_seq_one_letter_code
_entity_poly.pdbx_strand_id
1 'polypeptide(L)'
;HATELGNEQPPTPIFFVKPENCLQRSGPIDVTGHPGEVHHEVELVVRLSHDGKPEAIAVGLDLTDRLTQGELRNEKLPWTKGKCFRGSAYVGHFSPWYGGWDGLMDVYEALHLELWVNGTLVQDAPVRDMTITPLMQIEDLKSWAPVQGGDLLFTGTPAGVGELHPGNIV
;
A
#
# COMPACT_ATOMS: atom_id res chain seq x y z
N HIS A 1 -5.07 8.65 -6.59
CA HIS A 1 -3.86 8.17 -7.27
C HIS A 1 -4.12 7.71 -8.73
N ALA A 2 -5.12 6.83 -8.99
CA ALA A 2 -5.40 6.38 -10.37
C ALA A 2 -5.63 7.56 -11.34
N THR A 3 -6.44 8.53 -10.93
CA THR A 3 -6.74 9.74 -11.73
C THR A 3 -5.50 10.61 -11.97
N GLU A 4 -4.62 10.75 -10.97
CA GLU A 4 -3.34 11.48 -11.07
C GLU A 4 -2.44 10.90 -12.17
N LEU A 5 -2.41 9.58 -12.30
CA LEU A 5 -1.66 8.87 -13.33
C LEU A 5 -2.40 8.75 -14.68
N GLY A 6 -3.51 9.49 -14.87
CA GLY A 6 -4.30 9.48 -16.08
C GLY A 6 -5.08 8.19 -16.32
N ASN A 7 -5.36 7.43 -15.26
CA ASN A 7 -6.07 6.17 -15.31
C ASN A 7 -7.53 6.32 -14.91
N GLU A 8 -8.40 5.56 -15.55
CA GLU A 8 -9.78 5.40 -15.06
C GLU A 8 -9.77 4.65 -13.73
N GLN A 9 -10.65 5.07 -12.83
CA GLN A 9 -10.85 4.33 -11.58
C GLN A 9 -11.50 2.99 -11.89
N PRO A 10 -10.90 1.86 -11.48
CA PRO A 10 -11.52 0.57 -11.70
C PRO A 10 -12.80 0.45 -10.87
N PRO A 11 -13.84 -0.22 -11.39
CA PRO A 11 -15.09 -0.44 -10.66
C PRO A 11 -14.93 -1.40 -9.47
N THR A 12 -13.88 -2.20 -9.46
CA THR A 12 -13.54 -3.19 -8.44
C THR A 12 -12.07 -3.04 -8.03
N PRO A 13 -11.69 -3.49 -6.80
CA PRO A 13 -10.29 -3.47 -6.38
C PRO A 13 -9.41 -4.28 -7.33
N ILE A 14 -8.20 -3.77 -7.56
CA ILE A 14 -7.15 -4.53 -8.27
C ILE A 14 -6.15 -4.99 -7.23
N PHE A 15 -5.99 -6.30 -7.08
CA PHE A 15 -5.05 -6.90 -6.15
C PHE A 15 -3.80 -7.41 -6.84
N PHE A 16 -2.69 -7.30 -6.15
CA PHE A 16 -1.45 -8.01 -6.39
C PHE A 16 -0.86 -8.44 -5.05
N VAL A 17 -0.01 -9.44 -5.08
CA VAL A 17 0.59 -10.00 -3.87
C VAL A 17 2.07 -9.65 -3.83
N LYS A 18 2.54 -9.19 -2.66
CA LYS A 18 3.95 -9.11 -2.32
C LYS A 18 4.28 -10.26 -1.36
N PRO A 19 5.20 -11.16 -1.70
CA PRO A 19 5.60 -12.24 -0.80
C PRO A 19 6.32 -11.70 0.44
N GLU A 20 6.35 -12.48 1.51
CA GLU A 20 6.93 -12.08 2.81
C GLU A 20 8.37 -11.55 2.70
N ASN A 21 9.17 -12.08 1.79
CA ASN A 21 10.55 -11.62 1.58
C ASN A 21 10.67 -10.24 0.90
N CYS A 22 9.58 -9.64 0.47
CA CYS A 22 9.50 -8.22 0.08
C CYS A 22 9.30 -7.31 1.30
N LEU A 23 8.90 -7.85 2.45
CA LEU A 23 8.54 -7.07 3.63
C LEU A 23 9.79 -6.66 4.41
N GLN A 24 9.84 -5.37 4.76
CA GLN A 24 10.82 -4.79 5.67
C GLN A 24 10.09 -4.01 6.78
N ARG A 25 10.58 -4.10 8.02
CA ARG A 25 9.96 -3.49 9.20
C ARG A 25 10.86 -2.52 9.94
N SER A 26 12.14 -2.45 9.58
CA SER A 26 13.12 -1.58 10.22
C SER A 26 14.35 -1.38 9.36
N GLY A 27 15.12 -0.36 9.68
CA GLY A 27 16.36 -0.02 8.99
C GLY A 27 16.14 0.69 7.66
N PRO A 28 17.22 1.05 6.97
CA PRO A 28 17.13 1.75 5.70
C PRO A 28 16.54 0.85 4.62
N ILE A 29 15.76 1.45 3.74
CA ILE A 29 15.26 0.79 2.53
C ILE A 29 16.37 0.87 1.49
N ASP A 30 16.87 -0.28 1.05
CA ASP A 30 17.91 -0.35 0.02
C ASP A 30 17.27 -0.71 -1.33
N VAL A 31 17.18 0.26 -2.21
CA VAL A 31 16.68 0.12 -3.58
C VAL A 31 17.80 0.19 -4.64
N THR A 32 19.04 0.27 -4.22
CA THR A 32 20.19 0.48 -5.14
C THR A 32 20.41 -0.69 -6.10
N GLY A 33 20.01 -1.89 -5.70
CA GLY A 33 20.05 -3.08 -6.56
C GLY A 33 18.87 -3.23 -7.52
N HIS A 34 17.89 -2.32 -7.44
CA HIS A 34 16.72 -2.34 -8.31
C HIS A 34 16.95 -1.41 -9.51
N PRO A 35 16.83 -1.90 -10.75
CA PRO A 35 17.21 -1.12 -11.95
C PRO A 35 16.20 -0.06 -12.35
N GLY A 36 14.99 -0.06 -11.78
CA GLY A 36 13.91 0.83 -12.15
C GLY A 36 13.83 2.11 -11.33
N GLU A 37 12.88 2.95 -11.69
CA GLU A 37 12.51 4.17 -10.99
C GLU A 37 11.55 3.81 -9.84
N VAL A 38 12.03 3.85 -8.61
CA VAL A 38 11.25 3.45 -7.43
C VAL A 38 10.46 4.64 -6.88
N HIS A 39 9.13 4.54 -6.90
CA HIS A 39 8.22 5.51 -6.32
C HIS A 39 7.76 5.09 -4.92
N HIS A 40 7.55 6.09 -4.06
CA HIS A 40 6.84 5.91 -2.79
C HIS A 40 5.32 5.90 -3.01
N GLU A 41 4.64 5.08 -2.24
CA GLU A 41 3.18 5.01 -2.13
C GLU A 41 2.85 4.77 -0.65
N VAL A 42 2.48 5.84 0.09
CA VAL A 42 2.08 5.70 1.50
C VAL A 42 0.69 5.12 1.62
N GLU A 43 0.51 4.15 2.52
CA GLU A 43 -0.74 3.42 2.65
C GLU A 43 -1.11 3.15 4.11
N LEU A 44 -2.40 3.11 4.40
CA LEU A 44 -2.91 2.44 5.59
C LEU A 44 -2.71 0.93 5.39
N VAL A 45 -2.10 0.28 6.38
CA VAL A 45 -1.89 -1.17 6.38
C VAL A 45 -2.71 -1.79 7.49
N VAL A 46 -3.53 -2.79 7.15
CA VAL A 46 -4.33 -3.55 8.11
C VAL A 46 -3.75 -4.95 8.24
N ARG A 47 -3.36 -5.34 9.46
CA ARG A 47 -2.99 -6.72 9.76
C ARG A 47 -4.25 -7.51 10.10
N LEU A 48 -4.41 -8.66 9.44
CA LEU A 48 -5.59 -9.50 9.54
C LEU A 48 -5.40 -10.61 10.58
N SER A 49 -6.48 -10.92 11.29
CA SER A 49 -6.62 -12.11 12.12
C SER A 49 -7.00 -13.34 11.29
N HIS A 50 -7.05 -14.51 11.91
CA HIS A 50 -7.40 -15.76 11.23
C HIS A 50 -8.81 -15.77 10.60
N ASP A 51 -9.73 -14.97 11.11
CA ASP A 51 -11.08 -14.83 10.57
C ASP A 51 -11.22 -13.63 9.59
N GLY A 52 -10.09 -13.02 9.23
CA GLY A 52 -10.04 -11.88 8.30
C GLY A 52 -10.56 -10.57 8.88
N LYS A 53 -10.51 -10.41 10.21
CA LYS A 53 -10.80 -9.14 10.88
C LYS A 53 -9.53 -8.34 11.09
N PRO A 54 -9.60 -7.01 11.18
CA PRO A 54 -8.45 -6.21 11.55
C PRO A 54 -8.06 -6.48 13.01
N GLU A 55 -6.80 -6.78 13.25
CA GLU A 55 -6.22 -6.93 14.59
C GLU A 55 -5.19 -5.86 14.94
N ALA A 56 -4.62 -5.20 13.93
CA ALA A 56 -3.74 -4.07 14.09
C ALA A 56 -3.69 -3.22 12.81
N ILE A 57 -3.34 -1.95 12.98
CA ILE A 57 -3.15 -1.01 11.87
C ILE A 57 -1.76 -0.40 11.93
N ALA A 58 -1.23 -0.02 10.78
CA ALA A 58 0.06 0.65 10.65
C ALA A 58 0.05 1.60 9.43
N VAL A 59 1.09 2.41 9.32
CA VAL A 59 1.44 3.08 8.07
C VAL A 59 2.50 2.25 7.37
N GLY A 60 2.38 2.10 6.05
CA GLY A 60 3.35 1.39 5.23
C GLY A 60 3.66 2.12 3.93
N LEU A 61 4.65 1.59 3.22
CA LEU A 61 5.02 2.02 1.87
C LEU A 61 4.91 0.82 0.92
N ASP A 62 4.10 0.97 -0.13
CA ASP A 62 4.08 0.08 -1.29
C ASP A 62 5.04 0.61 -2.35
N LEU A 63 6.34 0.31 -2.20
CA LEU A 63 7.35 0.76 -3.15
C LEU A 63 7.15 0.11 -4.51
N THR A 64 7.19 0.93 -5.54
CA THR A 64 6.81 0.54 -6.90
C THR A 64 7.89 0.94 -7.90
N ASP A 65 8.43 -0.02 -8.67
CA ASP A 65 9.16 0.30 -9.89
C ASP A 65 8.15 0.81 -10.93
N ARG A 66 8.11 2.12 -11.05
CA ARG A 66 7.09 2.80 -11.85
C ARG A 66 7.25 2.54 -13.33
N LEU A 67 8.47 2.52 -13.83
CA LEU A 67 8.74 2.27 -15.24
C LEU A 67 8.33 0.85 -15.62
N THR A 68 8.82 -0.15 -14.88
CA THR A 68 8.48 -1.56 -15.11
C THR A 68 6.97 -1.80 -14.98
N GLN A 69 6.31 -1.22 -13.98
CA GLN A 69 4.85 -1.35 -13.82
C GLN A 69 4.11 -0.74 -15.03
N GLY A 70 4.56 0.43 -15.51
CA GLY A 70 3.97 1.10 -16.67
C GLY A 70 4.07 0.26 -17.93
N GLU A 71 5.23 -0.33 -18.21
CA GLU A 71 5.46 -1.25 -19.34
C GLU A 71 4.53 -2.47 -19.27
N LEU A 72 4.55 -3.17 -18.12
CA LEU A 72 3.71 -4.36 -17.90
C LEU A 72 2.22 -4.05 -18.06
N ARG A 73 1.78 -2.90 -17.58
CA ARG A 73 0.41 -2.45 -17.70
C ARG A 73 0.00 -2.20 -19.16
N ASN A 74 0.85 -1.51 -19.92
CA ASN A 74 0.61 -1.25 -21.34
C ASN A 74 0.52 -2.56 -22.15
N GLU A 75 1.31 -3.57 -21.77
CA GLU A 75 1.31 -4.90 -22.36
C GLU A 75 0.22 -5.82 -21.80
N LYS A 76 -0.58 -5.35 -20.82
CA LYS A 76 -1.61 -6.13 -20.10
C LYS A 76 -1.05 -7.36 -19.39
N LEU A 77 0.18 -7.26 -18.89
CA LEU A 77 0.87 -8.29 -18.12
C LEU A 77 0.72 -8.08 -16.59
N PRO A 78 0.91 -9.12 -15.79
CA PRO A 78 0.90 -9.00 -14.32
C PRO A 78 1.96 -8.03 -13.80
N TRP A 79 1.62 -7.21 -12.80
CA TRP A 79 2.50 -6.18 -12.24
C TRP A 79 3.60 -6.70 -11.31
N THR A 80 3.70 -8.00 -11.11
CA THR A 80 4.58 -8.63 -10.12
C THR A 80 6.01 -8.11 -10.17
N LYS A 81 6.61 -8.01 -11.36
CA LYS A 81 8.00 -7.53 -11.52
C LYS A 81 8.17 -6.07 -11.09
N GLY A 82 7.17 -5.22 -11.29
CA GLY A 82 7.20 -3.82 -10.86
C GLY A 82 6.87 -3.61 -9.37
N LYS A 83 6.23 -4.60 -8.73
CA LYS A 83 5.76 -4.53 -7.35
C LYS A 83 6.55 -5.40 -6.35
N CYS A 84 7.20 -6.48 -6.81
CA CYS A 84 7.85 -7.47 -5.94
C CYS A 84 9.37 -7.43 -6.08
N PHE A 85 10.02 -6.64 -5.25
CA PHE A 85 11.46 -6.63 -5.07
C PHE A 85 11.80 -6.50 -3.58
N ARG A 86 13.05 -6.73 -3.22
CA ARG A 86 13.49 -6.72 -1.82
C ARG A 86 13.21 -5.36 -1.18
N GLY A 87 12.51 -5.35 -0.04
CA GLY A 87 12.15 -4.12 0.68
C GLY A 87 11.01 -3.32 0.02
N SER A 88 10.36 -3.87 -1.00
CA SER A 88 9.27 -3.17 -1.70
C SER A 88 8.00 -2.97 -0.88
N ALA A 89 7.86 -3.67 0.25
CA ALA A 89 6.81 -3.42 1.24
C ALA A 89 7.47 -3.01 2.57
N TYR A 90 7.37 -1.76 2.94
CA TYR A 90 7.83 -1.30 4.25
C TYR A 90 6.64 -1.06 5.16
N VAL A 91 6.71 -1.55 6.40
CA VAL A 91 5.62 -1.36 7.39
C VAL A 91 6.21 -0.84 8.68
N GLY A 92 5.67 0.27 9.16
CA GLY A 92 6.00 0.87 10.43
C GLY A 92 5.47 0.08 11.63
N HIS A 93 5.43 0.75 12.77
CA HIS A 93 4.94 0.15 14.01
C HIS A 93 3.44 -0.12 13.92
N PHE A 94 3.02 -1.33 14.33
CA PHE A 94 1.62 -1.69 14.43
C PHE A 94 1.00 -1.21 15.73
N SER A 95 -0.13 -0.52 15.62
CA SER A 95 -1.02 -0.22 16.74
C SER A 95 -2.11 -1.29 16.81
N PRO A 96 -2.28 -1.98 17.95
CA PRO A 96 -3.34 -2.96 18.14
C PRO A 96 -4.72 -2.36 17.83
N TRP A 97 -5.58 -3.12 17.19
CA TRP A 97 -6.93 -2.70 16.84
C TRP A 97 -7.97 -3.69 17.36
N TYR A 98 -8.95 -3.20 18.09
CA TYR A 98 -9.95 -4.04 18.77
C TYR A 98 -11.38 -3.78 18.31
N GLY A 99 -11.60 -2.78 17.46
CA GLY A 99 -12.93 -2.34 17.01
C GLY A 99 -13.53 -3.17 15.86
N GLY A 100 -12.80 -4.18 15.34
CA GLY A 100 -13.24 -4.87 14.13
C GLY A 100 -13.32 -3.96 12.91
N TRP A 101 -13.98 -4.39 11.83
CA TRP A 101 -14.17 -3.59 10.62
C TRP A 101 -15.10 -2.40 10.87
N ASP A 102 -16.18 -2.59 11.64
CA ASP A 102 -17.14 -1.51 11.94
C ASP A 102 -16.43 -0.36 12.67
N GLY A 103 -15.66 -0.66 13.73
CA GLY A 103 -14.91 0.36 14.44
C GLY A 103 -13.81 1.02 13.59
N LEU A 104 -13.21 0.29 12.64
CA LEU A 104 -12.26 0.90 11.69
C LEU A 104 -12.99 1.88 10.76
N MET A 105 -14.17 1.52 10.29
CA MET A 105 -14.98 2.39 9.44
C MET A 105 -15.52 3.62 10.19
N ASP A 106 -15.79 3.50 11.50
CA ASP A 106 -16.21 4.64 12.33
C ASP A 106 -15.11 5.71 12.47
N VAL A 107 -13.84 5.31 12.53
CA VAL A 107 -12.70 6.25 12.62
C VAL A 107 -12.10 6.61 11.26
N TYR A 108 -12.47 5.91 10.22
CA TYR A 108 -11.96 6.07 8.84
C TYR A 108 -12.00 7.52 8.36
N GLU A 109 -13.06 8.24 8.68
CA GLU A 109 -13.24 9.66 8.36
C GLU A 109 -12.17 10.57 8.99
N ALA A 110 -11.63 10.18 10.15
CA ALA A 110 -10.64 10.95 10.90
C ALA A 110 -9.19 10.53 10.63
N LEU A 111 -8.99 9.39 9.98
CA LEU A 111 -7.64 8.93 9.64
C LEU A 111 -7.05 9.77 8.50
N HIS A 112 -5.79 10.14 8.67
CA HIS A 112 -5.03 10.94 7.71
C HIS A 112 -3.67 10.29 7.44
N LEU A 113 -3.25 10.28 6.18
CA LEU A 113 -1.94 9.79 5.76
C LEU A 113 -1.09 10.96 5.30
N GLU A 114 0.09 11.08 5.87
CA GLU A 114 1.12 12.03 5.46
C GLU A 114 2.41 11.29 5.13
N LEU A 115 3.10 11.74 4.10
CA LEU A 115 4.46 11.29 3.78
C LEU A 115 5.37 12.49 3.53
N TRP A 116 6.49 12.47 4.20
CA TRP A 116 7.51 13.49 4.10
C TRP A 116 8.78 12.89 3.48
N VAL A 117 9.35 13.57 2.48
CA VAL A 117 10.64 13.22 1.89
C VAL A 117 11.60 14.38 2.11
N ASN A 118 12.70 14.16 2.82
CA ASN A 118 13.69 15.20 3.17
C ASN A 118 13.07 16.45 3.82
N GLY A 119 12.04 16.24 4.66
CA GLY A 119 11.32 17.33 5.33
C GLY A 119 10.30 18.07 4.45
N THR A 120 10.06 17.63 3.23
CA THR A 120 9.00 18.16 2.36
C THR A 120 7.80 17.20 2.39
N LEU A 121 6.61 17.72 2.65
CA LEU A 121 5.35 16.97 2.58
C LEU A 121 5.02 16.68 1.11
N VAL A 122 4.95 15.39 0.74
CA VAL A 122 4.76 14.95 -0.65
C VAL A 122 3.46 14.19 -0.87
N GLN A 123 2.95 13.49 0.16
CA GLN A 123 1.60 12.94 0.14
C GLN A 123 0.87 13.39 1.39
N ASP A 124 -0.37 13.85 1.23
CA ASP A 124 -1.20 14.41 2.30
C ASP A 124 -2.67 14.20 1.93
N ALA A 125 -3.32 13.25 2.57
CA ALA A 125 -4.72 12.96 2.27
C ALA A 125 -5.45 12.26 3.43
N PRO A 126 -6.73 12.58 3.63
CA PRO A 126 -7.57 11.78 4.51
C PRO A 126 -7.84 10.41 3.89
N VAL A 127 -7.86 9.37 4.72
CA VAL A 127 -8.07 7.98 4.27
C VAL A 127 -9.44 7.81 3.61
N ARG A 128 -10.44 8.58 4.01
CA ARG A 128 -11.79 8.60 3.42
C ARG A 128 -11.84 8.93 1.92
N ASP A 129 -10.78 9.55 1.38
CA ASP A 129 -10.72 9.88 -0.06
C ASP A 129 -10.42 8.64 -0.93
N MET A 130 -10.19 7.49 -0.33
CA MET A 130 -10.11 6.21 -1.05
C MET A 130 -11.45 5.89 -1.72
N THR A 131 -11.40 5.58 -3.01
CA THR A 131 -12.59 5.21 -3.78
C THR A 131 -13.21 3.89 -3.30
N ILE A 132 -12.35 2.94 -2.90
CA ILE A 132 -12.75 1.62 -2.42
C ILE A 132 -12.24 1.48 -0.99
N THR A 133 -13.17 1.36 -0.03
CA THR A 133 -12.80 1.29 1.40
C THR A 133 -12.09 -0.01 1.75
N PRO A 134 -11.30 -0.06 2.84
CA PRO A 134 -10.68 -1.29 3.29
C PRO A 134 -11.67 -2.44 3.54
N LEU A 135 -12.87 -2.12 4.01
CA LEU A 135 -13.94 -3.13 4.19
C LEU A 135 -14.38 -3.73 2.85
N MET A 136 -14.64 -2.88 1.85
CA MET A 136 -14.98 -3.36 0.49
C MET A 136 -13.86 -4.20 -0.12
N GLN A 137 -12.61 -3.81 0.11
CA GLN A 137 -11.45 -4.56 -0.38
C GLN A 137 -11.38 -5.96 0.23
N ILE A 138 -11.53 -6.11 1.55
CA ILE A 138 -11.44 -7.42 2.20
C ILE A 138 -12.65 -8.30 1.86
N GLU A 139 -13.83 -7.75 1.70
CA GLU A 139 -15.02 -8.50 1.28
C GLU A 139 -14.84 -9.07 -0.13
N ASP A 140 -14.35 -8.25 -1.09
CA ASP A 140 -14.02 -8.72 -2.43
C ASP A 140 -12.93 -9.80 -2.39
N LEU A 141 -11.81 -9.54 -1.70
CA LEU A 141 -10.68 -10.48 -1.61
C LEU A 141 -11.11 -11.85 -1.07
N LYS A 142 -11.88 -11.88 0.01
CA LYS A 142 -12.38 -13.13 0.63
C LYS A 142 -13.31 -13.93 -0.27
N SER A 143 -13.90 -13.31 -1.29
CA SER A 143 -14.79 -14.00 -2.22
C SER A 143 -14.05 -14.96 -3.17
N TRP A 144 -12.75 -14.76 -3.37
CA TRP A 144 -11.97 -15.53 -4.34
C TRP A 144 -10.57 -15.97 -3.87
N ALA A 145 -10.04 -15.41 -2.79
CA ALA A 145 -8.72 -15.74 -2.27
C ALA A 145 -8.78 -16.22 -0.81
N PRO A 146 -7.91 -17.15 -0.41
CA PRO A 146 -7.73 -17.48 1.00
C PRO A 146 -7.07 -16.30 1.72
N VAL A 147 -7.57 -16.01 2.92
CA VAL A 147 -7.01 -15.00 3.83
C VAL A 147 -6.67 -15.69 5.15
N GLN A 148 -5.53 -15.39 5.72
CA GLN A 148 -5.09 -16.00 6.98
C GLN A 148 -4.57 -14.97 7.98
N GLY A 149 -4.48 -15.38 9.24
CA GLY A 149 -3.93 -14.53 10.29
C GLY A 149 -2.48 -14.14 10.01
N GLY A 150 -2.19 -12.85 10.18
CA GLY A 150 -0.89 -12.26 9.87
C GLY A 150 -0.78 -11.66 8.48
N ASP A 151 -1.71 -11.92 7.57
CA ASP A 151 -1.74 -11.25 6.26
C ASP A 151 -1.86 -9.74 6.45
N LEU A 152 -1.21 -8.99 5.56
CA LEU A 152 -1.22 -7.54 5.54
C LEU A 152 -1.99 -7.03 4.33
N LEU A 153 -3.06 -6.30 4.56
CA LEU A 153 -3.79 -5.59 3.53
C LEU A 153 -3.25 -4.17 3.43
N PHE A 154 -2.53 -3.88 2.35
CA PHE A 154 -2.20 -2.53 1.92
C PHE A 154 -3.39 -1.97 1.16
N THR A 155 -3.92 -0.82 1.60
CA THR A 155 -5.25 -0.37 1.20
C THR A 155 -5.27 0.59 0.01
N GLY A 156 -4.10 0.89 -0.53
CA GLY A 156 -3.94 1.84 -1.63
C GLY A 156 -3.46 3.22 -1.17
N THR A 157 -2.77 3.89 -2.06
CA THR A 157 -2.11 5.17 -1.79
C THR A 157 -2.92 6.36 -2.31
N PRO A 158 -2.90 7.51 -1.62
CA PRO A 158 -3.45 8.77 -2.13
C PRO A 158 -2.59 9.35 -3.27
N ALA A 159 -2.99 10.50 -3.79
CA ALA A 159 -2.21 11.29 -4.74
C ALA A 159 -0.87 11.78 -4.14
N GLY A 160 0.07 12.19 -5.00
CA GLY A 160 1.39 12.70 -4.61
C GLY A 160 2.49 11.66 -4.64
N VAL A 161 2.30 10.54 -5.36
CA VAL A 161 3.37 9.55 -5.56
C VAL A 161 4.56 10.16 -6.29
N GLY A 162 5.78 9.74 -5.95
CA GLY A 162 6.99 10.30 -6.53
C GLY A 162 8.22 9.41 -6.34
N GLU A 163 9.26 9.71 -7.09
CA GLU A 163 10.51 8.96 -7.09
C GLU A 163 11.31 9.15 -5.80
N LEU A 164 11.86 8.06 -5.31
CA LEU A 164 12.83 8.03 -4.22
C LEU A 164 14.25 7.89 -4.79
N HIS A 165 15.13 8.78 -4.35
CA HIS A 165 16.54 8.75 -4.71
C HIS A 165 17.41 8.24 -3.55
N PRO A 166 18.58 7.63 -3.84
CA PRO A 166 19.54 7.25 -2.81
C PRO A 166 19.86 8.43 -1.86
N GLY A 167 19.76 8.18 -0.55
CA GLY A 167 19.97 9.20 0.47
C GLY A 167 18.73 10.00 0.89
N ASN A 168 17.57 9.75 0.28
CA ASN A 168 16.33 10.34 0.79
C ASN A 168 15.99 9.80 2.18
N ILE A 169 15.45 10.68 3.01
CA ILE A 169 14.87 10.36 4.33
C ILE A 169 13.35 10.44 4.19
N VAL A 170 12.69 9.35 4.54
CA VAL A 170 11.25 9.19 4.44
C VAL A 170 10.66 9.01 5.83
#